data_421fbe2cd1371d887ba647c39746d1ae
#
_entry.id   421fbe2cd1371d887ba647c39746d1ae
#
_cell.length_a   1.000
_cell.length_b   1.000
_cell.length_c   1.000
_cell.angle_alpha   90.00
_cell.angle_beta   90.00
_cell.angle_gamma   90.00
#
_symmetry.space_group_name_H-M   'P 1'
#
loop_
_entity.id
_entity.type
_entity.pdbx_description
1 polymer ?
#
loop_
_entity_poly.entity_id
_entity_poly.type
_entity_poly.pdbx_seq_one_letter_code
_entity_poly.pdbx_strand_id
1 'polypeptide(L)'
;MKETFKGENRVSITPDSAETLVKAGFHVVVQSGAGANASFSDAAYVDKGAIVLPGDDFYANADIFAKIRPPSEEEVPKLAGKTLVGMISPSLNKELYEDLAEQNTNVFALDCVPRMLSRAQAYDVLSSQANIAGYRAMIEAAEAFPRFFAGQMTAAGKVPPAKVLVIGVGEFSSLR
;
A
#
# COMPACT_ATOMS: atom_id res chain seq x y z
N MET A 1 -1.83 0.18 11.11
CA MET A 1 -1.59 1.62 11.44
C MET A 1 -2.31 2.49 10.42
N LYS A 2 -2.66 3.71 10.81
CA LYS A 2 -3.13 4.75 9.89
C LYS A 2 -1.93 5.34 9.13
N GLU A 3 -2.08 5.58 7.83
CA GLU A 3 -1.05 6.26 7.06
C GLU A 3 -1.06 7.77 7.33
N THR A 4 0.13 8.31 7.58
CA THR A 4 0.34 9.73 7.91
C THR A 4 0.97 10.50 6.75
N PHE A 5 1.48 9.80 5.74
CA PHE A 5 2.09 10.43 4.56
C PHE A 5 1.04 11.15 3.72
N LYS A 6 1.33 12.41 3.34
CA LYS A 6 0.42 13.23 2.54
C LYS A 6 0.11 12.58 1.18
N GLY A 7 -1.17 12.34 0.90
CA GLY A 7 -1.62 11.73 -0.34
C GLY A 7 -1.65 10.20 -0.34
N GLU A 8 -1.21 9.54 0.74
CA GLU A 8 -1.39 8.10 0.89
C GLU A 8 -2.80 7.80 1.40
N ASN A 9 -3.64 7.27 0.53
CA ASN A 9 -5.03 6.94 0.84
C ASN A 9 -5.26 5.45 1.05
N ARG A 10 -4.25 4.62 0.79
CA ARG A 10 -4.34 3.17 0.98
C ARG A 10 -4.20 2.80 2.45
N VAL A 11 -4.57 1.59 2.79
CA VAL A 11 -4.35 0.98 4.10
C VAL A 11 -3.59 -0.34 3.92
N SER A 12 -2.70 -0.65 4.83
CA SER A 12 -1.86 -1.86 4.74
C SER A 12 -2.65 -3.16 4.90
N ILE A 13 -3.72 -3.14 5.68
CA ILE A 13 -4.59 -4.29 5.94
C ILE A 13 -6.04 -3.89 5.68
N THR A 14 -6.68 -4.54 4.70
CA THR A 14 -8.12 -4.38 4.41
C THR A 14 -8.96 -5.20 5.40
N PRO A 15 -10.29 -4.96 5.51
CA PRO A 15 -11.17 -5.78 6.36
C PRO A 15 -11.09 -7.28 6.02
N ASP A 16 -11.02 -7.66 4.76
CA ASP A 16 -10.92 -9.07 4.35
C ASP A 16 -9.55 -9.68 4.72
N SER A 17 -8.47 -8.90 4.63
CA SER A 17 -7.15 -9.32 5.10
C SER A 17 -7.13 -9.46 6.63
N ALA A 18 -7.81 -8.58 7.35
CA ALA A 18 -7.96 -8.67 8.80
C ALA A 18 -8.71 -9.95 9.20
N GLU A 19 -9.81 -10.29 8.51
CA GLU A 19 -10.54 -11.54 8.72
C GLU A 19 -9.64 -12.76 8.53
N THR A 20 -8.81 -12.75 7.50
CA THR A 20 -7.86 -13.84 7.22
C THR A 20 -6.85 -14.01 8.35
N LEU A 21 -6.33 -12.92 8.88
CA LEU A 21 -5.41 -12.94 10.02
C LEU A 21 -6.09 -13.41 11.31
N VAL A 22 -7.33 -12.95 11.58
CA VAL A 22 -8.11 -13.41 12.73
C VAL A 22 -8.37 -14.92 12.64
N LYS A 23 -8.73 -15.43 11.47
CA LYS A 23 -8.91 -16.89 11.23
C LYS A 23 -7.60 -17.67 11.41
N ALA A 24 -6.46 -17.03 11.16
CA ALA A 24 -5.14 -17.62 11.41
C ALA A 24 -4.71 -17.57 12.89
N GLY A 25 -5.53 -16.99 13.77
CA GLY A 25 -5.30 -16.95 15.22
C GLY A 25 -4.60 -15.68 15.74
N PHE A 26 -4.46 -14.64 14.90
CA PHE A 26 -3.91 -13.36 15.33
C PHE A 26 -4.99 -12.47 15.97
N HIS A 27 -4.61 -11.73 17.01
CA HIS A 27 -5.40 -10.62 17.51
C HIS A 27 -5.13 -9.39 16.63
N VAL A 28 -6.07 -9.06 15.76
CA VAL A 28 -5.90 -7.94 14.82
C VAL A 28 -6.44 -6.67 15.45
N VAL A 29 -5.56 -5.69 15.61
CA VAL A 29 -5.90 -4.36 16.12
C VAL A 29 -5.75 -3.35 14.99
N VAL A 30 -6.74 -2.50 14.79
CA VAL A 30 -6.75 -1.46 13.75
C VAL A 30 -6.87 -0.10 14.42
N GLN A 31 -6.04 0.84 14.01
CA GLN A 31 -6.14 2.22 14.48
C GLN A 31 -7.41 2.88 13.91
N SER A 32 -8.20 3.50 14.76
CA SER A 32 -9.46 4.15 14.35
C SER A 32 -9.24 5.11 13.18
N GLY A 33 -10.09 5.02 12.16
CA GLY A 33 -10.03 5.80 10.94
C GLY A 33 -8.87 5.44 9.98
N ALA A 34 -8.16 4.33 10.22
CA ALA A 34 -7.06 3.91 9.33
C ALA A 34 -7.52 3.61 7.90
N GLY A 35 -8.70 2.98 7.76
CA GLY A 35 -9.26 2.61 6.45
C GLY A 35 -10.11 3.70 5.78
N ALA A 36 -10.38 4.82 6.46
CA ALA A 36 -11.35 5.81 5.99
C ALA A 36 -11.07 6.36 4.59
N ASN A 37 -9.80 6.69 4.29
CA ASN A 37 -9.38 7.18 2.98
C ASN A 37 -9.42 6.09 1.88
N ALA A 38 -9.41 4.81 2.27
CA ALA A 38 -9.56 3.66 1.38
C ALA A 38 -11.01 3.16 1.28
N SER A 39 -11.98 3.95 1.76
CA SER A 39 -13.41 3.63 1.80
C SER A 39 -13.77 2.44 2.71
N PHE A 40 -12.95 2.13 3.71
CA PHE A 40 -13.24 1.14 4.73
C PHE A 40 -13.58 1.82 6.06
N SER A 41 -14.80 1.60 6.56
CA SER A 41 -15.21 2.10 7.87
C SER A 41 -14.64 1.27 9.01
N ASP A 42 -14.53 1.85 10.20
CA ASP A 42 -14.14 1.12 11.42
C ASP A 42 -15.09 -0.06 11.69
N ALA A 43 -16.40 0.11 11.42
CA ALA A 43 -17.39 -0.96 11.56
C ALA A 43 -17.07 -2.16 10.67
N ALA A 44 -16.60 -1.95 9.43
CA ALA A 44 -16.23 -3.03 8.53
C ALA A 44 -15.08 -3.90 9.07
N TYR A 45 -14.16 -3.33 9.83
CA TYR A 45 -13.11 -4.10 10.51
C TYR A 45 -13.66 -4.88 11.71
N VAL A 46 -14.55 -4.25 12.49
CA VAL A 46 -15.18 -4.91 13.63
C VAL A 46 -16.02 -6.11 13.19
N ASP A 47 -16.79 -5.97 12.10
CA ASP A 47 -17.59 -7.05 11.51
C ASP A 47 -16.71 -8.25 11.08
N LYS A 48 -15.45 -8.02 10.78
CA LYS A 48 -14.46 -9.03 10.40
C LYS A 48 -13.64 -9.56 11.58
N GLY A 49 -14.01 -9.18 12.81
CA GLY A 49 -13.40 -9.67 14.04
C GLY A 49 -12.13 -8.93 14.48
N ALA A 50 -11.81 -7.79 13.86
CA ALA A 50 -10.73 -6.94 14.33
C ALA A 50 -11.21 -6.01 15.45
N ILE A 51 -10.27 -5.59 16.31
CA ILE A 51 -10.50 -4.61 17.38
C ILE A 51 -10.06 -3.24 16.87
N VAL A 52 -10.91 -2.23 16.97
CA VAL A 52 -10.56 -0.87 16.59
C VAL A 52 -10.26 -0.06 17.85
N LEU A 53 -9.06 0.53 17.90
CA LEU A 53 -8.59 1.33 19.04
C LEU A 53 -8.16 2.72 18.58
N PRO A 54 -8.42 3.76 19.38
CA PRO A 54 -7.98 5.12 19.08
C PRO A 54 -6.51 5.35 19.48
N GLY A 55 -5.87 6.31 18.82
CA GLY A 55 -4.64 6.96 19.23
C GLY A 55 -3.56 6.06 19.78
N ASP A 56 -3.12 6.35 20.99
CA ASP A 56 -1.99 5.68 21.64
C ASP A 56 -2.35 4.28 22.18
N ASP A 57 -3.62 4.02 22.47
CA ASP A 57 -4.08 2.69 22.88
C ASP A 57 -3.79 1.62 21.83
N PHE A 58 -3.83 2.02 20.54
CA PHE A 58 -3.44 1.16 19.43
C PHE A 58 -1.99 0.67 19.57
N TYR A 59 -1.05 1.58 19.88
CA TYR A 59 0.37 1.24 19.98
C TYR A 59 0.68 0.35 21.21
N ALA A 60 -0.05 0.52 22.29
CA ALA A 60 0.13 -0.28 23.49
C ALA A 60 -0.33 -1.74 23.33
N ASN A 61 -1.30 -1.98 22.46
CA ASN A 61 -1.97 -3.27 22.30
C ASN A 61 -1.51 -4.08 21.07
N ALA A 62 -0.40 -3.72 20.43
CA ALA A 62 0.13 -4.45 19.30
C ALA A 62 1.64 -4.72 19.44
N ASP A 63 2.08 -5.88 18.97
CA ASP A 63 3.48 -6.31 18.90
C ASP A 63 4.06 -6.19 17.50
N ILE A 64 3.21 -6.34 16.48
CA ILE A 64 3.58 -6.29 15.06
C ILE A 64 2.74 -5.20 14.39
N PHE A 65 3.41 -4.25 13.76
CA PHE A 65 2.79 -3.14 13.04
C PHE A 65 2.95 -3.32 11.54
N ALA A 66 1.85 -3.15 10.81
CA ALA A 66 1.87 -3.11 9.36
C ALA A 66 1.56 -1.68 8.88
N LYS A 67 2.41 -1.18 7.96
CA LYS A 67 2.28 0.14 7.36
C LYS A 67 2.76 0.11 5.91
N ILE A 68 2.19 0.97 5.05
CA ILE A 68 2.61 1.06 3.64
C ILE A 68 3.85 1.93 3.53
N ARG A 69 3.80 3.15 4.07
CA ARG A 69 4.90 4.12 4.03
C ARG A 69 5.77 4.03 5.28
N PRO A 70 7.00 4.53 5.24
CA PRO A 70 7.83 4.64 6.43
C PRO A 70 7.09 5.35 7.58
N PRO A 71 7.35 5.00 8.83
CA PRO A 71 6.80 5.71 9.97
C PRO A 71 7.34 7.15 10.03
N SER A 72 6.55 8.06 10.61
CA SER A 72 7.00 9.40 10.91
C SER A 72 7.92 9.43 12.14
N GLU A 73 8.67 10.52 12.32
CA GLU A 73 9.52 10.72 13.51
C GLU A 73 8.73 10.59 14.82
N GLU A 74 7.47 11.00 14.85
CA GLU A 74 6.58 10.90 16.02
C GLU A 74 6.13 9.45 16.29
N GLU A 75 6.13 8.59 15.26
CA GLU A 75 5.73 7.19 15.38
C GLU A 75 6.89 6.29 15.84
N VAL A 76 8.14 6.64 15.51
CA VAL A 76 9.33 5.82 15.81
C VAL A 76 9.45 5.47 17.30
N PRO A 77 9.33 6.39 18.26
CA PRO A 77 9.42 6.04 19.67
C PRO A 77 8.34 5.07 20.15
N LYS A 78 7.17 5.06 19.49
CA LYS A 78 6.03 4.19 19.81
C LYS A 78 6.23 2.75 19.34
N LEU A 79 7.24 2.52 18.48
CA LEU A 79 7.60 1.22 17.94
C LEU A 79 8.73 0.54 18.73
N ALA A 80 9.21 1.11 19.82
CA ALA A 80 10.32 0.60 20.61
C ALA A 80 10.10 -0.86 21.05
N GLY A 81 11.03 -1.75 20.72
CA GLY A 81 10.98 -3.18 21.00
C GLY A 81 9.93 -3.97 20.24
N LYS A 82 9.25 -3.35 19.27
CA LYS A 82 8.16 -3.94 18.46
C LYS A 82 8.68 -4.41 17.09
N THR A 83 7.79 -4.93 16.26
CA THR A 83 8.09 -5.34 14.89
C THR A 83 7.32 -4.47 13.90
N LEU A 84 7.99 -3.93 12.88
CA LEU A 84 7.41 -3.15 11.80
C LEU A 84 7.55 -3.90 10.48
N VAL A 85 6.44 -4.00 9.72
CA VAL A 85 6.40 -4.58 8.37
C VAL A 85 5.89 -3.50 7.40
N GLY A 86 6.64 -3.20 6.35
CA GLY A 86 6.23 -2.19 5.38
C GLY A 86 7.29 -1.89 4.32
N MET A 87 7.02 -0.90 3.49
CA MET A 87 7.98 -0.37 2.53
C MET A 87 8.75 0.76 3.20
N ILE A 88 9.99 0.52 3.59
CA ILE A 88 10.79 1.43 4.41
C ILE A 88 11.82 2.20 3.61
N SER A 89 12.23 1.67 2.44
CA SER A 89 13.27 2.23 1.58
C SER A 89 14.56 2.57 2.34
N PRO A 90 15.23 1.58 2.98
CA PRO A 90 16.35 1.82 3.90
C PRO A 90 17.50 2.60 3.26
N SER A 91 17.74 2.42 1.94
CA SER A 91 18.78 3.13 1.20
C SER A 91 18.54 4.63 1.07
N LEU A 92 17.28 5.06 1.12
CA LEU A 92 16.87 6.47 1.03
C LEU A 92 16.64 7.11 2.41
N ASN A 93 16.32 6.30 3.42
CA ASN A 93 15.93 6.73 4.77
C ASN A 93 16.93 6.20 5.81
N LYS A 94 18.21 6.52 5.67
CA LYS A 94 19.27 6.01 6.56
C LYS A 94 19.08 6.44 8.02
N GLU A 95 18.77 7.71 8.24
CA GLU A 95 18.52 8.28 9.58
C GLU A 95 17.37 7.55 10.27
N LEU A 96 16.24 7.40 9.59
CA LEU A 96 15.10 6.63 10.10
C LEU A 96 15.48 5.19 10.47
N TYR A 97 16.35 4.56 9.66
CA TYR A 97 16.77 3.19 9.92
C TYR A 97 17.66 3.12 11.19
N GLU A 98 18.53 4.08 11.39
CA GLU A 98 19.35 4.22 12.60
C GLU A 98 18.46 4.45 13.84
N ASP A 99 17.49 5.35 13.76
CA ASP A 99 16.52 5.62 14.82
C ASP A 99 15.73 4.37 15.22
N LEU A 100 15.24 3.61 14.23
CA LEU A 100 14.51 2.36 14.49
C LEU A 100 15.41 1.29 15.12
N ALA A 101 16.68 1.24 14.75
CA ALA A 101 17.64 0.33 15.36
C ALA A 101 17.95 0.71 16.81
N GLU A 102 18.12 2.00 17.10
CA GLU A 102 18.29 2.50 18.48
C GLU A 102 17.10 2.17 19.38
N GLN A 103 15.88 2.18 18.82
CA GLN A 103 14.66 1.76 19.52
C GLN A 103 14.52 0.23 19.64
N ASN A 104 15.48 -0.57 19.18
CA ASN A 104 15.39 -2.03 19.09
C ASN A 104 14.14 -2.52 18.33
N THR A 105 13.72 -1.81 17.30
CA THR A 105 12.57 -2.18 16.46
C THR A 105 13.03 -3.21 15.42
N ASN A 106 12.35 -4.36 15.34
CA ASN A 106 12.56 -5.31 14.25
C ASN A 106 11.87 -4.79 12.98
N VAL A 107 12.59 -4.71 11.87
CA VAL A 107 12.04 -4.16 10.60
C VAL A 107 12.05 -5.19 9.50
N PHE A 108 10.89 -5.45 8.90
CA PHE A 108 10.74 -6.23 7.68
C PHE A 108 10.41 -5.28 6.53
N ALA A 109 11.45 -4.85 5.81
CA ALA A 109 11.34 -3.98 4.65
C ALA A 109 10.93 -4.79 3.41
N LEU A 110 9.65 -4.73 3.03
CA LEU A 110 9.10 -5.49 1.90
C LEU A 110 9.65 -5.05 0.55
N ASP A 111 10.16 -3.85 0.44
CA ASP A 111 10.86 -3.32 -0.73
C ASP A 111 12.29 -3.86 -0.89
N CYS A 112 12.82 -4.53 0.14
CA CYS A 112 14.11 -5.22 0.11
C CYS A 112 14.00 -6.73 -0.18
N VAL A 113 12.79 -7.24 -0.42
CA VAL A 113 12.60 -8.65 -0.76
C VAL A 113 13.29 -8.99 -2.09
N PRO A 114 14.16 -10.01 -2.15
CA PRO A 114 14.95 -10.33 -3.35
C PRO A 114 14.06 -10.94 -4.44
N ARG A 115 13.77 -10.18 -5.49
CA ARG A 115 12.87 -10.55 -6.61
C ARG A 115 13.36 -11.73 -7.45
N MET A 116 14.65 -12.04 -7.39
CA MET A 116 15.27 -13.14 -8.15
C MET A 116 14.94 -14.52 -7.58
N LEU A 117 14.45 -14.60 -6.35
CA LEU A 117 14.12 -15.86 -5.69
C LEU A 117 12.65 -16.22 -5.92
N SER A 118 12.37 -17.37 -6.50
CA SER A 118 11.00 -17.81 -6.84
C SER A 118 10.05 -17.78 -5.64
N ARG A 119 10.53 -18.16 -4.45
CA ARG A 119 9.72 -18.12 -3.22
C ARG A 119 9.43 -16.69 -2.74
N ALA A 120 10.33 -15.75 -3.01
CA ALA A 120 10.20 -14.36 -2.59
C ALA A 120 9.23 -13.58 -3.49
N GLN A 121 8.98 -14.03 -4.72
CA GLN A 121 8.03 -13.38 -5.65
C GLN A 121 6.61 -13.28 -5.08
N ALA A 122 6.20 -14.21 -4.22
CA ALA A 122 4.91 -14.15 -3.54
C ALA A 122 4.78 -12.94 -2.58
N TYR A 123 5.90 -12.37 -2.17
CA TYR A 123 5.99 -11.22 -1.26
C TYR A 123 6.45 -9.94 -1.97
N ASP A 124 6.55 -9.94 -3.29
CA ASP A 124 6.97 -8.80 -4.11
C ASP A 124 5.83 -7.77 -4.25
N VAL A 125 5.69 -6.96 -3.22
CA VAL A 125 4.69 -5.87 -3.20
C VAL A 125 5.02 -4.76 -4.20
N LEU A 126 6.29 -4.58 -4.58
CA LEU A 126 6.67 -3.54 -5.54
C LEU A 126 6.14 -3.87 -6.93
N SER A 127 6.27 -5.11 -7.39
CA SER A 127 5.72 -5.56 -8.67
C SER A 127 4.21 -5.44 -8.70
N SER A 128 3.53 -5.87 -7.63
CA SER A 128 2.07 -5.74 -7.52
C SER A 128 1.61 -4.29 -7.60
N GLN A 129 2.29 -3.37 -6.92
CA GLN A 129 1.94 -1.95 -6.93
C GLN A 129 2.32 -1.27 -8.26
N ALA A 130 3.42 -1.67 -8.89
CA ALA A 130 3.81 -1.17 -10.20
C ALA A 130 2.77 -1.52 -11.29
N ASN A 131 2.20 -2.73 -11.25
CA ASN A 131 1.11 -3.14 -12.13
C ASN A 131 -0.12 -2.23 -11.98
N ILE A 132 -0.58 -2.00 -10.74
CA ILE A 132 -1.71 -1.12 -10.46
C ILE A 132 -1.42 0.32 -10.92
N ALA A 133 -0.19 0.81 -10.70
CA ALA A 133 0.22 2.13 -11.13
C ALA A 133 0.19 2.28 -12.67
N GLY A 134 0.66 1.25 -13.41
CA GLY A 134 0.59 1.23 -14.86
C GLY A 134 -0.85 1.24 -15.39
N TYR A 135 -1.72 0.44 -14.80
CA TYR A 135 -3.15 0.45 -15.11
C TYR A 135 -3.77 1.85 -14.89
N ARG A 136 -3.53 2.45 -13.74
CA ARG A 136 -4.05 3.79 -13.42
C ARG A 136 -3.49 4.86 -14.35
N ALA A 137 -2.22 4.78 -14.72
CA ALA A 137 -1.59 5.73 -15.65
C ALA A 137 -2.31 5.76 -17.01
N MET A 138 -2.77 4.61 -17.54
CA MET A 138 -3.55 4.55 -18.78
C MET A 138 -4.93 5.20 -18.63
N ILE A 139 -5.58 5.05 -17.49
CA ILE A 139 -6.89 5.68 -17.21
C ILE A 139 -6.72 7.20 -17.13
N GLU A 140 -5.72 7.69 -16.41
CA GLU A 140 -5.42 9.13 -16.31
C GLU A 140 -5.05 9.72 -17.67
N ALA A 141 -4.26 9.01 -18.46
CA ALA A 141 -3.93 9.43 -19.82
C ALA A 141 -5.18 9.51 -20.72
N ALA A 142 -6.10 8.56 -20.60
CA ALA A 142 -7.34 8.55 -21.36
C ALA A 142 -8.28 9.70 -20.95
N GLU A 143 -8.33 10.03 -19.65
CA GLU A 143 -9.12 11.15 -19.11
C GLU A 143 -8.56 12.49 -19.57
N ALA A 144 -7.24 12.67 -19.52
CA ALA A 144 -6.59 13.89 -19.95
C ALA A 144 -6.59 14.10 -21.48
N PHE A 145 -6.86 13.06 -22.27
CA PHE A 145 -6.84 13.13 -23.71
C PHE A 145 -8.13 13.77 -24.26
N PRO A 146 -8.06 14.87 -25.05
CA PRO A 146 -9.22 15.71 -25.35
C PRO A 146 -10.18 15.13 -26.41
N ARG A 147 -10.07 13.86 -26.79
CA ARG A 147 -10.93 13.18 -27.76
C ARG A 147 -10.99 11.67 -27.49
N PHE A 148 -11.71 10.91 -28.32
CA PHE A 148 -11.82 9.45 -28.18
C PHE A 148 -10.46 8.75 -28.18
N PHE A 149 -10.27 7.87 -27.22
CA PHE A 149 -9.07 7.04 -27.11
C PHE A 149 -9.11 5.91 -28.15
N ALA A 150 -10.24 5.22 -28.28
CA ALA A 150 -10.49 4.23 -29.32
C ALA A 150 -10.98 4.89 -30.61
N GLY A 151 -10.75 4.23 -31.76
CA GLY A 151 -11.33 4.65 -33.02
C GLY A 151 -12.84 4.55 -32.97
N GLN A 152 -13.53 5.55 -33.55
CA GLN A 152 -14.98 5.61 -33.63
C GLN A 152 -15.46 5.81 -35.06
N MET A 153 -16.58 5.19 -35.41
CA MET A 153 -17.32 5.49 -36.63
C MET A 153 -18.61 6.21 -36.19
N THR A 154 -18.76 7.45 -36.65
CA THR A 154 -19.93 8.27 -36.31
C THR A 154 -20.70 8.59 -37.59
N ALA A 155 -21.94 9.11 -37.47
CA ALA A 155 -22.71 9.60 -38.62
C ALA A 155 -22.00 10.74 -39.36
N ALA A 156 -21.15 11.51 -38.67
CA ALA A 156 -20.35 12.60 -39.24
C ALA A 156 -18.99 12.13 -39.83
N GLY A 157 -18.69 10.83 -39.77
CA GLY A 157 -17.45 10.26 -40.30
C GLY A 157 -16.62 9.49 -39.29
N LYS A 158 -15.41 9.12 -39.70
CA LYS A 158 -14.48 8.31 -38.92
C LYS A 158 -13.59 9.19 -38.06
N VAL A 159 -13.54 8.87 -36.76
CA VAL A 159 -12.56 9.43 -35.80
C VAL A 159 -11.42 8.41 -35.66
N PRO A 160 -10.16 8.76 -35.94
CA PRO A 160 -9.06 7.83 -35.84
C PRO A 160 -8.74 7.57 -34.32
N PRO A 161 -8.21 6.38 -33.96
CA PRO A 161 -7.78 6.09 -32.61
C PRO A 161 -6.62 6.98 -32.17
N ALA A 162 -6.45 7.12 -30.87
CA ALA A 162 -5.28 7.76 -30.28
C ALA A 162 -4.01 6.95 -30.57
N LYS A 163 -2.88 7.64 -30.74
CA LYS A 163 -1.57 6.99 -30.82
C LYS A 163 -0.93 7.09 -29.44
N VAL A 164 -0.58 5.95 -28.87
CA VAL A 164 0.05 5.86 -27.53
C VAL A 164 1.48 5.39 -27.69
N LEU A 165 2.43 6.12 -27.12
CA LEU A 165 3.81 5.70 -27.00
C LEU A 165 4.06 5.25 -25.55
N VAL A 166 4.47 3.99 -25.39
CA VAL A 166 4.85 3.42 -24.08
C VAL A 166 6.38 3.33 -24.01
N ILE A 167 6.99 4.05 -23.06
CA ILE A 167 8.42 4.03 -22.83
C ILE A 167 8.71 3.12 -21.63
N GLY A 168 9.14 1.89 -21.89
CA GLY A 168 9.30 0.83 -20.90
C GLY A 168 8.15 -0.17 -20.92
N VAL A 169 8.51 -1.46 -20.98
CA VAL A 169 7.56 -2.59 -21.10
C VAL A 169 7.75 -3.52 -19.91
N GLY A 170 7.91 -2.97 -18.69
CA GLY A 170 7.96 -3.73 -17.46
C GLY A 170 6.58 -4.03 -16.90
N GLU A 171 6.48 -4.25 -15.62
CA GLU A 171 5.22 -4.55 -14.91
C GLU A 171 4.17 -3.43 -15.05
N PHE A 172 4.61 -2.21 -15.35
CA PHE A 172 3.75 -1.07 -15.69
C PHE A 172 2.87 -1.31 -16.95
N SER A 173 3.24 -2.23 -17.83
CA SER A 173 2.62 -2.42 -19.13
C SER A 173 1.86 -3.73 -19.30
N SER A 174 1.69 -4.51 -18.22
CA SER A 174 1.02 -5.81 -18.27
C SER A 174 -0.51 -5.73 -18.40
N LEU A 175 -1.04 -4.70 -19.05
CA LEU A 175 -2.40 -4.68 -19.55
C LEU A 175 -2.50 -5.66 -20.73
N ARG A 176 -2.87 -6.88 -20.43
CA ARG A 176 -3.38 -7.84 -21.43
C ARG A 176 -4.87 -7.67 -21.58
#